data_aaf1b37c1a5fda566f34c7caaf2d6345
#
_entry.id   aaf1b37c1a5fda566f34c7caaf2d6345
#
_cell.length_a   1.000
_cell.length_b   1.000
_cell.length_c   1.000
_cell.angle_alpha   90.00
_cell.angle_beta   90.00
_cell.angle_gamma   90.00
#
_symmetry.space_group_name_H-M   'P 1'
#
loop_
_entity.id
_entity.type
_entity.pdbx_description
1 polymer ?
#
loop_
_entity_poly.entity_id
_entity_poly.type
_entity_poly.pdbx_seq_one_letter_code
_entity_poly.pdbx_strand_id
1 'polypeptide(L)'
;MAISIDTVYQRVLAIANKEQRGYITPQQFNLFANQAQLRIFEQYFYDLDKFLRLPGNDSAYSDRVNILEEKIAFFEKYNIDMTTVNSDTMTLPTDVYRLGTVFYNDSTRSIRVESVTPKEVELMQQTALYKATQLRPVYARRSATTLQFYPSSATPAYSTTTVNCNYTAKPTTAAWGYNLVLGQALYNSGTSTDFELHPSEETSLVFDILELAGIMMEDPNLVNIANQEEASKNQQELM
;
A
#
# COMPACT_ATOMS: atom_id res chain seq x y z
N MET A 1 9.20 10.69 -6.81
CA MET A 1 10.21 11.04 -5.81
C MET A 1 9.59 10.81 -4.45
N ALA A 2 10.28 10.14 -3.53
CA ALA A 2 9.79 9.90 -2.17
C ALA A 2 9.78 11.21 -1.36
N ILE A 3 8.90 11.33 -0.37
CA ILE A 3 8.89 12.46 0.58
C ILE A 3 9.99 12.22 1.60
N SER A 4 10.90 13.19 1.76
CA SER A 4 12.00 13.09 2.72
C SER A 4 11.50 13.07 4.16
N ILE A 5 11.86 12.03 4.90
CA ILE A 5 11.47 11.88 6.31
C ILE A 5 12.11 12.94 7.20
N ASP A 6 13.33 13.36 6.90
CA ASP A 6 14.01 14.40 7.67
C ASP A 6 13.32 15.76 7.52
N THR A 7 12.91 16.12 6.28
CA THR A 7 12.16 17.35 6.03
C THR A 7 10.84 17.39 6.80
N VAL A 8 10.10 16.29 6.79
CA VAL A 8 8.84 16.16 7.55
C VAL A 8 9.10 16.26 9.05
N TYR A 9 10.11 15.57 9.58
CA TYR A 9 10.47 15.64 10.99
C TYR A 9 10.82 17.06 11.45
N GLN A 10 11.64 17.76 10.68
CA GLN A 10 12.01 19.15 10.98
C GLN A 10 10.80 20.09 10.96
N ARG A 11 9.87 19.91 10.02
CA ARG A 11 8.61 20.69 9.97
C ARG A 11 7.72 20.42 11.16
N VAL A 12 7.52 19.14 11.52
CA VAL A 12 6.74 18.74 12.70
C VAL A 12 7.34 19.33 13.97
N LEU A 13 8.65 19.24 14.17
CA LEU A 13 9.32 19.86 15.31
C LEU A 13 9.21 21.37 15.32
N ALA A 14 9.34 22.04 14.18
CA ALA A 14 9.22 23.49 14.10
C ALA A 14 7.84 23.98 14.52
N ILE A 15 6.78 23.28 14.12
CA ILE A 15 5.39 23.62 14.48
C ILE A 15 5.15 23.28 15.96
N ALA A 16 5.52 22.10 16.44
CA ALA A 16 5.34 21.68 17.82
C ALA A 16 6.11 22.60 18.81
N ASN A 17 7.34 22.97 18.50
CA ASN A 17 8.15 23.87 19.34
C ASN A 17 7.64 25.32 19.36
N LYS A 18 7.06 25.80 18.24
CA LYS A 18 6.53 27.17 18.16
C LYS A 18 5.41 27.41 19.16
N GLU A 19 4.69 26.37 19.51
CA GLU A 19 3.58 26.41 20.48
C GLU A 19 4.05 26.15 21.94
N GLN A 20 5.36 26.00 22.21
CA GLN A 20 5.94 25.67 23.54
C GLN A 20 5.40 24.38 24.18
N ARG A 21 4.99 23.38 23.38
CA ARG A 21 4.12 22.28 23.80
C ARG A 21 4.78 20.92 23.92
N GLY A 22 6.09 20.86 23.92
CA GLY A 22 6.80 19.65 24.22
C GLY A 22 7.65 19.13 23.06
N TYR A 23 8.52 18.22 23.41
CA TYR A 23 9.44 17.58 22.48
C TYR A 23 8.89 16.23 22.04
N ILE A 24 8.72 16.06 20.73
CA ILE A 24 8.35 14.77 20.14
C ILE A 24 9.63 13.97 19.98
N THR A 25 9.74 12.84 20.67
CA THR A 25 10.89 11.97 20.53
C THR A 25 10.93 11.31 19.16
N PRO A 26 12.12 10.97 18.61
CA PRO A 26 12.23 10.28 17.32
C PRO A 26 11.43 8.97 17.26
N GLN A 27 11.33 8.25 18.37
CA GLN A 27 10.54 7.01 18.44
C GLN A 27 9.05 7.28 18.30
N GLN A 28 8.53 8.30 19.00
CA GLN A 28 7.11 8.72 18.87
C GLN A 28 6.82 9.21 17.45
N PHE A 29 7.73 10.03 16.90
CA PHE A 29 7.61 10.49 15.52
C PHE A 29 7.50 9.31 14.54
N ASN A 30 8.38 8.32 14.62
CA ASN A 30 8.34 7.15 13.74
C ASN A 30 7.02 6.36 13.85
N LEU A 31 6.43 6.27 15.04
CA LEU A 31 5.12 5.63 15.22
C LEU A 31 4.01 6.42 14.53
N PHE A 32 3.94 7.73 14.78
CA PHE A 32 2.93 8.60 14.17
C PHE A 32 3.10 8.72 12.66
N ALA A 33 4.34 8.83 12.19
CA ALA A 33 4.68 8.89 10.77
C ALA A 33 4.18 7.65 10.00
N ASN A 34 4.38 6.46 10.54
CA ASN A 34 3.89 5.23 9.91
C ASN A 34 2.36 5.13 9.95
N GLN A 35 1.74 5.57 11.03
CA GLN A 35 0.27 5.58 11.14
C GLN A 35 -0.34 6.58 10.17
N ALA A 36 0.22 7.79 10.05
CA ALA A 36 -0.21 8.80 9.10
C ALA A 36 -0.03 8.32 7.64
N GLN A 37 1.13 7.75 7.31
CA GLN A 37 1.37 7.19 5.98
C GLN A 37 0.34 6.12 5.61
N LEU A 38 0.02 5.22 6.55
CA LEU A 38 -0.96 4.16 6.30
C LEU A 38 -2.38 4.73 6.14
N ARG A 39 -2.75 5.76 6.93
CA ARG A 39 -4.03 6.46 6.82
C ARG A 39 -4.21 7.09 5.43
N ILE A 40 -3.21 7.83 4.95
CA ILE A 40 -3.24 8.44 3.61
C ILE A 40 -3.34 7.37 2.51
N PHE A 41 -2.56 6.29 2.65
CA PHE A 41 -2.61 5.16 1.73
C PHE A 41 -4.01 4.52 1.64
N GLU A 42 -4.65 4.25 2.77
CA GLU A 42 -6.01 3.69 2.80
C GLU A 42 -7.05 4.65 2.25
N GLN A 43 -6.85 5.96 2.47
CA GLN A 43 -7.74 6.99 1.97
C GLN A 43 -7.79 7.04 0.44
N TYR A 44 -6.68 6.82 -0.27
CA TYR A 44 -6.68 6.77 -1.73
C TYR A 44 -7.65 5.74 -2.30
N PHE A 45 -7.73 4.55 -1.68
CA PHE A 45 -8.66 3.51 -2.14
C PHE A 45 -10.11 3.85 -1.81
N TYR A 46 -10.34 4.47 -0.65
CA TYR A 46 -11.67 4.93 -0.28
C TYR A 46 -12.17 6.01 -1.24
N ASP A 47 -11.32 6.98 -1.56
CA ASP A 47 -11.68 8.07 -2.46
C ASP A 47 -11.89 7.57 -3.89
N LEU A 48 -11.03 6.66 -4.37
CA LEU A 48 -11.22 6.03 -5.68
C LEU A 48 -12.56 5.29 -5.76
N ASP A 49 -12.91 4.49 -4.75
CA ASP A 49 -14.20 3.77 -4.71
C ASP A 49 -15.39 4.73 -4.64
N LYS A 50 -15.26 5.81 -3.87
CA LYS A 50 -16.27 6.87 -3.78
C LYS A 50 -16.49 7.55 -5.14
N PHE A 51 -15.42 7.96 -5.81
CA PHE A 51 -15.52 8.61 -7.12
C PHE A 51 -16.06 7.67 -8.19
N LEU A 52 -15.66 6.41 -8.23
CA LEU A 52 -16.19 5.42 -9.19
C LEU A 52 -17.71 5.15 -9.04
N ARG A 53 -18.28 5.41 -7.86
CA ARG A 53 -19.72 5.24 -7.61
C ARG A 53 -20.54 6.50 -7.89
N LEU A 54 -19.92 7.67 -7.97
CA LEU A 54 -20.63 8.90 -8.28
C LEU A 54 -20.98 8.95 -9.77
N PRO A 55 -22.23 9.26 -10.12
CA PRO A 55 -22.61 9.46 -11.52
C PRO A 55 -21.99 10.79 -12.00
N GLY A 56 -20.81 10.74 -12.57
CA GLY A 56 -20.13 11.89 -13.13
C GLY A 56 -19.93 11.72 -14.63
N ASN A 57 -20.33 12.71 -15.40
CA ASN A 57 -20.13 12.77 -16.85
C ASN A 57 -19.32 14.01 -17.24
N ASP A 58 -18.61 14.59 -16.28
CA ASP A 58 -17.84 15.82 -16.44
C ASP A 58 -16.34 15.53 -16.60
N SER A 59 -15.63 16.35 -17.36
CA SER A 59 -14.18 16.27 -17.54
C SER A 59 -13.41 16.39 -16.22
N ALA A 60 -13.90 17.22 -15.30
CA ALA A 60 -13.32 17.37 -13.97
C ALA A 60 -13.35 16.06 -13.13
N TYR A 61 -14.37 15.23 -13.33
CA TYR A 61 -14.47 13.91 -12.71
C TYR A 61 -13.38 12.96 -13.24
N SER A 62 -13.20 12.91 -14.55
CA SER A 62 -12.16 12.09 -15.18
C SER A 62 -10.75 12.49 -14.72
N ASP A 63 -10.49 13.78 -14.58
CA ASP A 63 -9.18 14.29 -14.14
C ASP A 63 -8.88 13.89 -12.70
N ARG A 64 -9.89 13.91 -11.81
CA ARG A 64 -9.71 13.48 -10.40
C ARG A 64 -9.42 11.99 -10.29
N VAL A 65 -10.13 11.14 -11.04
CA VAL A 65 -9.86 9.70 -11.08
C VAL A 65 -8.44 9.45 -11.57
N ASN A 66 -8.01 10.12 -12.63
CA ASN A 66 -6.65 9.97 -13.17
C ASN A 66 -5.58 10.39 -12.15
N ILE A 67 -5.80 11.47 -11.39
CA ILE A 67 -4.88 11.91 -10.33
C ILE A 67 -4.79 10.87 -9.21
N LEU A 68 -5.91 10.27 -8.81
CA LEU A 68 -5.92 9.21 -7.79
C LEU A 68 -5.24 7.94 -8.30
N GLU A 69 -5.49 7.55 -9.54
CA GLU A 69 -4.80 6.42 -10.17
C GLU A 69 -3.29 6.65 -10.24
N GLU A 70 -2.85 7.87 -10.57
CA GLU A 70 -1.43 8.24 -10.56
C GLU A 70 -0.81 8.14 -9.16
N LYS A 71 -1.52 8.56 -8.12
CA LYS A 71 -1.08 8.40 -6.72
C LYS A 71 -1.00 6.92 -6.32
N ILE A 72 -1.99 6.10 -6.71
CA ILE A 72 -2.02 4.67 -6.43
C ILE A 72 -0.93 3.91 -7.20
N ALA A 73 -0.57 4.36 -8.40
CA ALA A 73 0.47 3.76 -9.23
C ALA A 73 1.84 3.66 -8.53
N PHE A 74 2.12 4.50 -7.53
CA PHE A 74 3.31 4.40 -6.68
C PHE A 74 3.40 3.05 -5.94
N PHE A 75 2.26 2.44 -5.65
CA PHE A 75 2.15 1.19 -4.89
C PHE A 75 1.91 -0.02 -5.77
N GLU A 76 1.66 0.18 -7.06
CA GLU A 76 1.41 -0.91 -7.98
C GLU A 76 2.72 -1.56 -8.44
N LYS A 77 2.81 -2.86 -8.25
CA LYS A 77 3.92 -3.69 -8.70
C LYS A 77 3.43 -4.67 -9.77
N TYR A 78 4.14 -4.67 -10.87
CA TYR A 78 3.78 -5.47 -12.03
C TYR A 78 4.81 -6.57 -12.29
N ASN A 79 4.32 -7.72 -12.73
CA ASN A 79 5.13 -8.85 -13.17
C ASN A 79 6.17 -9.31 -12.15
N ILE A 80 5.78 -9.35 -10.88
CA ILE A 80 6.65 -9.78 -9.79
C ILE A 80 6.57 -11.30 -9.62
N ASP A 81 7.73 -11.93 -9.51
CA ASP A 81 7.86 -13.36 -9.33
C ASP A 81 7.31 -13.81 -7.98
N MET A 82 6.56 -14.92 -7.99
CA MET A 82 6.06 -15.53 -6.77
C MET A 82 7.06 -16.59 -6.27
N THR A 83 7.17 -16.75 -4.97
CA THR A 83 8.07 -17.74 -4.37
C THR A 83 7.43 -19.12 -4.35
N THR A 84 8.14 -20.12 -4.87
CA THR A 84 7.70 -21.53 -4.88
C THR A 84 7.80 -22.13 -3.49
N VAL A 85 6.73 -22.78 -3.02
CA VAL A 85 6.72 -23.61 -1.81
C VAL A 85 6.77 -25.09 -2.22
N ASN A 86 5.87 -25.49 -3.10
CA ASN A 86 5.78 -26.83 -3.68
C ASN A 86 5.47 -26.72 -5.17
N SER A 87 5.41 -27.85 -5.88
CA SER A 87 5.13 -27.92 -7.32
C SER A 87 3.83 -27.25 -7.76
N ASP A 88 2.89 -27.02 -6.86
CA ASP A 88 1.57 -26.43 -7.12
C ASP A 88 1.19 -25.32 -6.13
N THR A 89 2.06 -24.99 -5.19
CA THR A 89 1.80 -23.99 -4.16
C THR A 89 2.84 -22.88 -4.18
N MET A 90 2.37 -21.65 -4.27
CA MET A 90 3.21 -20.46 -4.32
C MET A 90 2.88 -19.51 -3.16
N THR A 91 3.89 -18.79 -2.70
CA THR A 91 3.74 -17.74 -1.69
C THR A 91 3.75 -16.37 -2.33
N LEU A 92 2.83 -15.53 -1.88
CA LEU A 92 2.80 -14.11 -2.24
C LEU A 92 4.02 -13.37 -1.67
N PRO A 93 4.46 -12.30 -2.32
CA PRO A 93 5.43 -11.35 -1.74
C PRO A 93 4.95 -10.83 -0.37
N THR A 94 5.87 -10.49 0.51
CA THR A 94 5.56 -10.10 1.91
C THR A 94 4.88 -8.74 2.04
N ASP A 95 5.04 -7.90 1.03
CA ASP A 95 4.52 -6.54 0.96
C ASP A 95 3.16 -6.42 0.24
N VAL A 96 2.54 -7.55 -0.13
CA VAL A 96 1.23 -7.54 -0.78
C VAL A 96 0.16 -6.98 0.13
N TYR A 97 -0.47 -5.88 -0.28
CA TYR A 97 -1.71 -5.36 0.30
C TYR A 97 -2.93 -5.95 -0.40
N ARG A 98 -3.00 -5.84 -1.72
CA ARG A 98 -4.10 -6.36 -2.54
C ARG A 98 -3.55 -7.08 -3.77
N LEU A 99 -3.89 -8.35 -3.90
CA LEU A 99 -3.53 -9.14 -5.08
C LEU A 99 -4.41 -8.71 -6.25
N GLY A 100 -3.76 -8.41 -7.37
CA GLY A 100 -4.41 -8.13 -8.64
C GLY A 100 -4.48 -9.37 -9.53
N THR A 101 -3.80 -9.33 -10.66
CA THR A 101 -3.83 -10.41 -11.65
C THR A 101 -2.64 -11.34 -11.46
N VAL A 102 -2.88 -12.64 -11.54
CA VAL A 102 -1.84 -13.67 -11.54
C VAL A 102 -1.71 -14.24 -12.94
N PHE A 103 -0.46 -14.45 -13.38
CA PHE A 103 -0.12 -14.98 -14.69
C PHE A 103 0.70 -16.25 -14.55
N TYR A 104 0.39 -17.21 -15.41
CA TYR A 104 1.23 -18.38 -15.63
C TYR A 104 1.90 -18.27 -17.00
N ASN A 105 3.21 -18.26 -17.00
CA ASN A 105 4.03 -18.14 -18.20
C ASN A 105 4.43 -19.54 -18.67
N ASP A 106 3.77 -20.00 -19.72
CA ASP A 106 4.27 -21.11 -20.53
C ASP A 106 5.32 -20.56 -21.50
N SER A 107 6.27 -21.37 -21.93
CA SER A 107 7.41 -20.97 -22.78
C SER A 107 7.00 -20.19 -24.04
N THR A 108 5.73 -20.22 -24.43
CA THR A 108 5.19 -19.56 -25.62
C THR A 108 4.21 -18.42 -25.34
N ARG A 109 3.61 -18.36 -24.14
CA ARG A 109 2.56 -17.36 -23.82
C ARG A 109 2.41 -17.15 -22.33
N SER A 110 1.89 -15.98 -21.99
CA SER A 110 1.43 -15.64 -20.64
C SER A 110 -0.08 -15.84 -20.53
N ILE A 111 -0.51 -16.70 -19.62
CA ILE A 111 -1.90 -17.07 -19.41
C ILE A 111 -2.36 -16.48 -18.09
N ARG A 112 -3.47 -15.73 -18.11
CA ARG A 112 -4.09 -15.24 -16.88
C ARG A 112 -4.68 -16.43 -16.10
N VAL A 113 -4.33 -16.53 -14.82
CA VAL A 113 -4.84 -17.54 -13.92
C VAL A 113 -6.10 -17.00 -13.22
N GLU A 114 -7.20 -17.75 -13.28
CA GLU A 114 -8.47 -17.36 -12.68
C GLU A 114 -8.49 -17.70 -11.18
N SER A 115 -9.00 -16.78 -10.36
CA SER A 115 -9.21 -17.01 -8.93
C SER A 115 -10.51 -17.76 -8.71
N VAL A 116 -10.46 -18.88 -8.01
CA VAL A 116 -11.63 -19.69 -7.65
C VAL A 116 -11.62 -19.99 -6.16
N THR A 117 -12.80 -20.23 -5.59
CA THR A 117 -12.90 -20.68 -4.20
C THR A 117 -12.49 -22.15 -4.06
N PRO A 118 -11.97 -22.57 -2.91
CA PRO A 118 -11.62 -23.99 -2.69
C PRO A 118 -12.78 -24.96 -2.97
N LYS A 119 -14.02 -24.54 -2.64
CA LYS A 119 -15.22 -25.32 -2.91
C LYS A 119 -15.51 -25.49 -4.41
N GLU A 120 -15.31 -24.44 -5.18
CA GLU A 120 -15.46 -24.49 -6.64
C GLU A 120 -14.41 -25.38 -7.29
N VAL A 121 -13.17 -25.38 -6.78
CA VAL A 121 -12.12 -26.30 -7.26
C VAL A 121 -12.55 -27.75 -7.10
N GLU A 122 -13.10 -28.12 -5.96
CA GLU A 122 -13.56 -29.48 -5.69
C GLU A 122 -14.65 -29.89 -6.70
N LEU A 123 -15.62 -29.00 -6.96
CA LEU A 123 -16.67 -29.23 -7.95
C LEU A 123 -16.11 -29.33 -9.38
N MET A 124 -15.18 -28.47 -9.73
CA MET A 124 -14.53 -28.46 -11.04
C MET A 124 -13.74 -29.77 -11.28
N GLN A 125 -13.10 -30.31 -10.28
CA GLN A 125 -12.31 -31.55 -10.43
C GLN A 125 -13.19 -32.81 -10.63
N GLN A 126 -14.44 -32.80 -10.17
CA GLN A 126 -15.38 -33.91 -10.34
C GLN A 126 -15.89 -34.03 -11.78
N THR A 127 -15.85 -32.95 -12.57
CA THR A 127 -16.41 -32.92 -13.91
C THR A 127 -15.30 -32.78 -14.95
N ALA A 128 -15.15 -33.74 -15.83
CA ALA A 128 -14.08 -33.76 -16.84
C ALA A 128 -14.11 -32.52 -17.77
N LEU A 129 -15.29 -31.95 -18.04
CA LEU A 129 -15.47 -30.78 -18.91
C LEU A 129 -15.00 -29.47 -18.27
N TYR A 130 -15.14 -29.34 -16.94
CA TYR A 130 -14.79 -28.11 -16.19
C TYR A 130 -13.44 -28.21 -15.47
N LYS A 131 -12.80 -29.34 -15.53
CA LYS A 131 -11.51 -29.55 -14.88
C LYS A 131 -10.48 -28.53 -15.35
N ALA A 132 -9.72 -27.98 -14.41
CA ALA A 132 -8.61 -27.09 -14.71
C ALA A 132 -7.61 -27.77 -15.65
N THR A 133 -7.18 -27.05 -16.66
CA THR A 133 -6.20 -27.52 -17.65
C THR A 133 -5.04 -26.53 -17.71
N GLN A 134 -3.93 -26.93 -18.35
CA GLN A 134 -2.79 -26.04 -18.54
C GLN A 134 -3.13 -24.78 -19.37
N LEU A 135 -4.11 -24.89 -20.28
CA LEU A 135 -4.61 -23.76 -21.07
C LEU A 135 -5.56 -22.85 -20.30
N ARG A 136 -6.13 -23.35 -19.23
CA ARG A 136 -7.04 -22.64 -18.34
C ARG A 136 -6.68 -22.99 -16.90
N PRO A 137 -5.52 -22.48 -16.41
CA PRO A 137 -5.13 -22.68 -15.04
C PRO A 137 -6.02 -21.85 -14.10
N VAL A 138 -6.23 -22.39 -12.91
CA VAL A 138 -6.94 -21.68 -11.84
C VAL A 138 -6.14 -21.74 -10.56
N TYR A 139 -6.34 -20.79 -9.67
CA TYR A 139 -5.76 -20.85 -8.34
C TYR A 139 -6.81 -20.68 -7.26
N ALA A 140 -6.59 -21.32 -6.13
CA ALA A 140 -7.36 -21.13 -4.93
C ALA A 140 -6.48 -20.60 -3.79
N ARG A 141 -7.00 -19.64 -3.03
CA ARG A 141 -6.30 -19.09 -1.87
C ARG A 141 -6.43 -20.07 -0.70
N ARG A 142 -5.30 -20.59 -0.21
CA ARG A 142 -5.25 -21.51 0.93
C ARG A 142 -5.04 -20.80 2.26
N SER A 143 -4.25 -19.74 2.27
CA SER A 143 -4.01 -18.93 3.45
C SER A 143 -3.87 -17.45 3.09
N ALA A 144 -3.56 -16.61 4.06
CA ALA A 144 -3.30 -15.19 3.82
C ALA A 144 -2.20 -14.95 2.78
N THR A 145 -1.20 -15.82 2.75
CA THR A 145 0.02 -15.65 1.92
C THR A 145 0.21 -16.73 0.87
N THR A 146 -0.56 -17.84 0.88
CA THR A 146 -0.32 -18.97 -0.02
C THR A 146 -1.47 -19.20 -0.99
N LEU A 147 -1.11 -19.42 -2.26
CA LEU A 147 -2.00 -19.78 -3.35
C LEU A 147 -1.66 -21.18 -3.83
N GLN A 148 -2.68 -21.98 -4.10
CA GLN A 148 -2.54 -23.28 -4.72
C GLN A 148 -3.07 -23.25 -6.15
N PHE A 149 -2.29 -23.78 -7.09
CA PHE A 149 -2.56 -23.78 -8.52
C PHE A 149 -3.06 -25.12 -9.00
N TYR A 150 -3.90 -25.09 -10.02
CA TYR A 150 -4.45 -26.27 -10.68
C TYR A 150 -4.37 -26.10 -12.21
N PRO A 151 -4.06 -27.18 -12.96
CA PRO A 151 -3.76 -28.54 -12.50
C PRO A 151 -2.41 -28.63 -11.83
N SER A 152 -2.24 -29.45 -10.80
CA SER A 152 -0.95 -29.70 -10.12
C SER A 152 0.09 -30.36 -11.03
N SER A 153 -0.33 -30.89 -12.17
CA SER A 153 0.51 -31.54 -13.20
C SER A 153 0.85 -30.64 -14.38
N ALA A 154 0.85 -29.31 -14.21
CA ALA A 154 1.23 -28.38 -15.28
C ALA A 154 2.67 -28.62 -15.78
N THR A 155 2.88 -28.43 -17.08
CA THR A 155 4.21 -28.54 -17.72
C THR A 155 4.41 -27.32 -18.62
N PRO A 156 5.37 -26.41 -18.30
CA PRO A 156 6.26 -26.43 -17.15
C PRO A 156 5.54 -26.33 -15.81
N ALA A 157 6.15 -26.88 -14.75
CA ALA A 157 5.59 -26.81 -13.40
C ALA A 157 5.49 -25.36 -12.90
N TYR A 158 4.57 -25.10 -11.99
CA TYR A 158 4.49 -23.80 -11.33
C TYR A 158 5.76 -23.55 -10.51
N SER A 159 6.41 -22.45 -10.79
CA SER A 159 7.69 -22.11 -10.17
C SER A 159 7.86 -20.59 -10.14
N THR A 160 8.87 -20.12 -9.44
CA THR A 160 9.25 -18.70 -9.39
C THR A 160 9.47 -18.10 -10.79
N THR A 161 9.92 -18.89 -11.77
CA THR A 161 10.17 -18.44 -13.14
C THR A 161 8.94 -18.50 -14.04
N THR A 162 7.88 -19.20 -13.64
CA THR A 162 6.68 -19.42 -14.47
C THR A 162 5.44 -18.72 -13.95
N VAL A 163 5.44 -18.26 -12.70
CA VAL A 163 4.27 -17.61 -12.10
C VAL A 163 4.63 -16.23 -11.61
N ASN A 164 3.93 -15.25 -12.17
CA ASN A 164 4.07 -13.83 -11.83
C ASN A 164 2.73 -13.26 -11.35
N CYS A 165 2.79 -12.21 -10.55
CA CYS A 165 1.60 -11.50 -10.12
C CYS A 165 1.78 -10.00 -10.24
N ASN A 166 0.65 -9.33 -10.47
CA ASN A 166 0.51 -7.89 -10.30
C ASN A 166 -0.22 -7.66 -8.98
N TYR A 167 0.23 -6.73 -8.19
CA TYR A 167 -0.39 -6.43 -6.92
C TYR A 167 -0.15 -4.99 -6.48
N THR A 168 -0.98 -4.52 -5.58
CA THR A 168 -0.73 -3.28 -4.85
C THR A 168 0.06 -3.61 -3.60
N ALA A 169 1.22 -2.99 -3.46
CA ALA A 169 2.08 -3.15 -2.29
C ALA A 169 1.61 -2.30 -1.12
N LYS A 170 1.90 -2.74 0.08
CA LYS A 170 1.81 -1.91 1.28
C LYS A 170 3.03 -0.99 1.31
N PRO A 171 2.87 0.31 1.67
CA PRO A 171 4.01 1.21 1.80
C PRO A 171 5.04 0.68 2.79
N THR A 172 6.31 0.90 2.49
CA THR A 172 7.41 0.53 3.39
C THR A 172 7.32 1.33 4.69
N THR A 173 7.79 0.73 5.77
CA THR A 173 7.84 1.41 7.07
C THR A 173 8.84 2.54 7.02
N ALA A 174 8.37 3.78 7.12
CA ALA A 174 9.21 4.96 7.20
C ALA A 174 9.93 5.01 8.55
N ALA A 175 11.20 5.40 8.56
CA ALA A 175 12.00 5.48 9.77
C ALA A 175 12.96 6.67 9.71
N TRP A 176 12.84 7.59 10.64
CA TRP A 176 13.85 8.60 10.87
C TRP A 176 14.96 7.97 11.73
N GLY A 177 16.06 7.61 11.07
CA GLY A 177 17.22 7.01 11.69
C GLY A 177 18.06 8.06 12.41
N TYR A 178 18.60 7.72 13.58
CA TYR A 178 19.41 8.66 14.36
C TYR A 178 20.52 7.95 15.16
N ASN A 179 21.56 8.71 15.43
CA ASN A 179 22.61 8.35 16.36
C ASN A 179 22.54 9.25 17.60
N LEU A 180 22.70 8.65 18.77
CA LEU A 180 22.77 9.42 20.02
C LEU A 180 24.19 9.93 20.24
N VAL A 181 24.37 11.26 20.20
CA VAL A 181 25.61 11.94 20.50
C VAL A 181 25.37 12.91 21.65
N LEU A 182 26.07 12.72 22.78
CA LEU A 182 25.90 13.53 23.99
C LEU A 182 24.44 13.66 24.47
N GLY A 183 23.64 12.60 24.27
CA GLY A 183 22.23 12.59 24.66
C GLY A 183 21.27 13.26 23.66
N GLN A 184 21.77 13.77 22.53
CA GLN A 184 20.97 14.34 21.45
C GLN A 184 20.87 13.37 20.28
N ALA A 185 19.69 13.27 19.67
CA ALA A 185 19.44 12.49 18.47
C ALA A 185 19.86 13.29 17.23
N LEU A 186 20.89 12.81 16.54
CA LEU A 186 21.37 13.36 15.28
C LEU A 186 20.92 12.48 14.12
N TYR A 187 20.40 13.10 13.07
CA TYR A 187 19.94 12.41 11.86
C TYR A 187 21.04 11.53 11.23
N ASN A 188 20.66 10.32 10.86
CA ASN A 188 21.51 9.37 10.16
C ASN A 188 20.81 8.88 8.89
N SER A 189 21.23 9.39 7.74
CA SER A 189 20.69 9.02 6.45
C SER A 189 20.87 7.53 6.09
N GLY A 190 21.91 6.89 6.62
CA GLY A 190 22.20 5.48 6.35
C GLY A 190 21.23 4.48 6.98
N THR A 191 20.47 4.90 8.00
CA THR A 191 19.47 4.09 8.71
C THR A 191 18.07 4.64 8.56
N SER A 192 17.90 5.71 7.77
CA SER A 192 16.61 6.34 7.51
C SER A 192 15.93 5.71 6.31
N THR A 193 14.60 5.65 6.35
CA THR A 193 13.75 5.23 5.24
C THR A 193 12.71 6.32 4.99
N ASP A 194 12.68 6.85 3.78
CA ASP A 194 11.76 7.90 3.37
C ASP A 194 10.33 7.37 3.16
N PHE A 195 9.36 8.28 3.10
CA PHE A 195 7.96 7.93 2.85
C PHE A 195 7.72 7.56 1.39
N GLU A 196 6.98 6.49 1.18
CA GLU A 196 6.50 6.08 -0.15
C GLU A 196 5.14 6.71 -0.45
N LEU A 197 5.10 8.04 -0.54
CA LEU A 197 3.88 8.80 -0.89
C LEU A 197 4.19 9.75 -2.04
N HIS A 198 3.12 10.16 -2.74
CA HIS A 198 3.24 11.20 -3.76
C HIS A 198 3.68 12.53 -3.10
N PRO A 199 4.58 13.31 -3.72
CA PRO A 199 5.09 14.57 -3.14
C PRO A 199 4.02 15.59 -2.75
N SER A 200 2.85 15.58 -3.40
CA SER A 200 1.72 16.46 -3.05
C SER A 200 1.18 16.24 -1.64
N GLU A 201 1.43 15.06 -1.05
CA GLU A 201 0.90 14.70 0.28
C GLU A 201 1.78 15.15 1.44
N GLU A 202 2.92 15.80 1.17
CA GLU A 202 3.85 16.21 2.22
C GLU A 202 3.18 17.08 3.30
N THR A 203 2.35 18.02 2.88
CA THR A 203 1.65 18.92 3.81
C THR A 203 0.61 18.17 4.64
N SER A 204 -0.20 17.32 4.01
CA SER A 204 -1.20 16.49 4.71
C SER A 204 -0.55 15.56 5.72
N LEU A 205 0.55 14.91 5.32
CA LEU A 205 1.32 14.03 6.20
C LEU A 205 1.82 14.76 7.46
N VAL A 206 2.30 16.00 7.33
CA VAL A 206 2.73 16.82 8.48
C VAL A 206 1.54 17.09 9.41
N PHE A 207 0.37 17.45 8.88
CA PHE A 207 -0.81 17.71 9.70
C PHE A 207 -1.34 16.44 10.37
N ASP A 208 -1.38 15.31 9.68
CA ASP A 208 -1.80 14.03 10.27
C ASP A 208 -0.89 13.62 11.42
N ILE A 209 0.43 13.79 11.26
CA ILE A 209 1.40 13.52 12.34
C ILE A 209 1.17 14.45 13.53
N LEU A 210 0.90 15.74 13.29
CA LEU A 210 0.62 16.72 14.35
C LEU A 210 -0.70 16.43 15.05
N GLU A 211 -1.72 15.99 14.32
CA GLU A 211 -3.00 15.55 14.90
C GLU A 211 -2.80 14.41 15.89
N LEU A 212 -2.06 13.36 15.47
CA LEU A 212 -1.75 12.22 16.32
C LEU A 212 -0.89 12.62 17.53
N ALA A 213 0.08 13.49 17.32
CA ALA A 213 0.90 14.04 18.40
C ALA A 213 0.09 14.95 19.34
N GLY A 214 -0.84 15.73 18.81
CA GLY A 214 -1.75 16.60 19.58
C GLY A 214 -2.67 15.82 20.51
N ILE A 215 -3.19 14.69 20.09
CA ILE A 215 -3.98 13.79 20.94
C ILE A 215 -3.12 13.26 22.10
N MET A 216 -1.89 12.83 21.82
CA MET A 216 -0.97 12.34 22.84
C MET A 216 -0.56 13.43 23.84
N MET A 217 -0.48 14.69 23.41
CA MET A 217 -0.12 15.84 24.25
C MET A 217 -1.33 16.45 24.95
N GLU A 218 -2.51 15.85 24.83
CA GLU A 218 -3.79 16.35 25.37
C GLU A 218 -4.10 17.81 24.98
N ASP A 219 -3.72 18.20 23.76
CA ASP A 219 -3.91 19.54 23.27
C ASP A 219 -5.08 19.65 22.27
N PRO A 220 -6.25 20.10 22.74
CA PRO A 220 -7.43 20.17 21.89
C PRO A 220 -7.32 21.20 20.75
N ASN A 221 -6.43 22.20 20.86
CA ASN A 221 -6.30 23.22 19.84
C ASN A 221 -5.52 22.70 18.63
N LEU A 222 -4.48 21.89 18.85
CA LEU A 222 -3.69 21.27 17.79
C LEU A 222 -4.53 20.27 16.99
N VAL A 223 -5.32 19.46 17.68
CA VAL A 223 -6.28 18.53 17.06
C VAL A 223 -7.32 19.29 16.23
N ASN A 224 -7.86 20.41 16.75
CA ASN A 224 -8.83 21.21 16.02
C ASN A 224 -8.25 21.86 14.75
N ILE A 225 -7.01 22.34 14.79
CA ILE A 225 -6.33 22.92 13.62
C ILE A 225 -6.11 21.84 12.57
N ALA A 226 -5.61 20.68 12.96
CA ALA A 226 -5.39 19.55 12.03
C ALA A 226 -6.71 19.10 11.39
N ASN A 227 -7.78 18.93 12.18
CA ASN A 227 -9.11 18.56 11.67
C ASN A 227 -9.71 19.62 10.73
N GLN A 228 -9.46 20.92 10.96
CA GLN A 228 -9.90 22.00 10.07
C GLN A 228 -9.17 21.95 8.73
N GLU A 229 -7.89 21.69 8.72
CA GLU A 229 -7.11 21.56 7.49
C GLU A 229 -7.55 20.34 6.67
N GLU A 230 -7.78 19.20 7.32
CA GLU A 230 -8.31 18.01 6.67
C GLU A 230 -9.70 18.25 6.07
N ALA A 231 -10.59 18.90 6.84
CA ALA A 231 -11.92 19.25 6.36
C ALA A 231 -11.87 20.24 5.17
N SER A 232 -10.96 21.21 5.21
CA SER A 232 -10.73 22.18 4.14
C SER A 232 -10.21 21.48 2.86
N LYS A 233 -9.26 20.56 3.00
CA LYS A 233 -8.74 19.76 1.89
C LYS A 233 -9.84 18.91 1.25
N ASN A 234 -10.61 18.20 2.07
CA ASN A 234 -11.73 17.38 1.60
C ASN A 234 -12.81 18.20 0.89
N GLN A 235 -13.06 19.46 1.31
CA GLN A 235 -13.97 20.36 0.61
C GLN A 235 -13.40 20.84 -0.74
N GLN A 236 -12.12 21.13 -0.81
CA GLN A 236 -11.47 21.53 -2.07
C GLN A 236 -11.41 20.38 -3.09
N GLU A 237 -11.27 19.15 -2.61
CA GLU A 237 -11.32 17.95 -3.46
C GLU A 237 -12.73 17.59 -3.95
N LEU A 238 -13.77 18.12 -3.31
CA LEU A 238 -15.17 17.90 -3.68
C LEU A 238 -15.76 19.00 -4.60
N MET A 239 -15.05 20.11 -4.79
CA MET A 239 -15.42 21.20 -5.71
C MET A 239 -14.77 21.02 -7.06
#